data_c185e5c858ab85d01c2bf1f412a60ac5
#
_entry.id   c185e5c858ab85d01c2bf1f412a60ac5
#
_cell.length_a   1.000
_cell.length_b   1.000
_cell.length_c   1.000
_cell.angle_alpha   90.00
_cell.angle_beta   90.00
_cell.angle_gamma   90.00
#
_symmetry.space_group_name_H-M   'P 1'
#
loop_
_entity.id
_entity.type
_entity.pdbx_description
1 polymer ?
#
loop_
_entity_poly.entity_id
_entity_poly.type
_entity_poly.pdbx_seq_one_letter_code
_entity_poly.pdbx_strand_id
1 'polypeptide(L)'
;KNKDDLESLMKMFKQRLFPITLLEPVDKEAYAKAKSLSVKSPLSEQQIKIYLTKYGSRYSEDATQYALNKLNVDWKEQALLKAKSYQEFHYSKEKLVEQLINIEKFTQEEADYAIEQGNFDWKEEAVKKAEFYANGGKITKEKLLEKLVVYRKFTQEEAEYAIEHAKIDWDN
;
A
#
# COMPACT_ATOMS: atom_id res chain seq x y z
N LYS A 1 47.51 13.36 15.99
CA LYS A 1 46.28 13.53 15.20
C LYS A 1 45.67 12.14 15.03
N ASN A 2 44.45 11.96 15.51
CA ASN A 2 43.85 10.67 15.75
C ASN A 2 43.37 10.07 14.39
N LYS A 3 43.57 8.79 14.22
CA LYS A 3 43.14 8.03 13.03
C LYS A 3 41.62 8.17 12.78
N ASP A 4 40.85 8.29 13.86
CA ASP A 4 39.39 8.46 13.85
C ASP A 4 38.96 9.82 13.27
N ASP A 5 39.76 10.88 13.50
CA ASP A 5 39.51 12.20 12.91
C ASP A 5 39.74 12.20 11.38
N LEU A 6 40.70 11.42 10.91
CA LEU A 6 40.98 11.29 9.49
C LEU A 6 39.89 10.49 8.76
N GLU A 7 39.40 9.40 9.37
CA GLU A 7 38.30 8.61 8.84
C GLU A 7 36.99 9.40 8.81
N SER A 8 36.68 10.17 9.84
CA SER A 8 35.52 11.06 9.89
C SER A 8 35.59 12.15 8.83
N LEU A 9 36.75 12.79 8.67
CA LEU A 9 37.02 13.77 7.61
C LEU A 9 36.90 13.15 6.22
N MET A 10 37.46 11.97 5.99
CA MET A 10 37.33 11.26 4.73
C MET A 10 35.88 10.86 4.41
N LYS A 11 35.11 10.48 5.42
CA LYS A 11 33.67 10.17 5.28
C LYS A 11 32.88 11.42 4.90
N MET A 12 33.18 12.57 5.51
CA MET A 12 32.57 13.87 5.18
C MET A 12 32.98 14.35 3.79
N PHE A 13 34.23 14.19 3.37
CA PHE A 13 34.71 14.52 2.04
C PHE A 13 34.10 13.65 0.96
N LYS A 14 33.96 12.34 1.18
CA LYS A 14 33.25 11.41 0.28
C LYS A 14 31.80 11.81 0.07
N GLN A 15 31.12 12.28 1.11
CA GLN A 15 29.73 12.71 1.00
C GLN A 15 29.54 14.06 0.27
N ARG A 16 30.49 15.00 0.38
CA ARG A 16 30.35 16.38 -0.15
C ARG A 16 30.92 16.61 -1.54
N LEU A 17 32.00 15.93 -1.90
CA LEU A 17 32.77 16.27 -3.11
C LEU A 17 32.61 15.31 -4.30
N PHE A 18 32.05 14.11 -4.09
CA PHE A 18 31.95 13.13 -5.19
C PHE A 18 30.60 12.37 -5.16
N PRO A 19 29.51 13.03 -5.56
CA PRO A 19 28.20 12.35 -5.50
C PRO A 19 28.01 11.25 -6.56
N ILE A 20 28.92 11.05 -7.51
CA ILE A 20 28.64 10.20 -8.67
C ILE A 20 29.67 9.09 -8.94
N THR A 21 30.93 9.23 -8.52
CA THR A 21 32.03 8.36 -9.02
C THR A 21 32.44 7.22 -8.07
N LEU A 22 31.99 7.19 -6.84
CA LEU A 22 32.37 6.16 -5.84
C LEU A 22 31.14 5.50 -5.19
N LEU A 23 30.14 5.18 -6.01
CA LEU A 23 29.08 4.31 -5.57
C LEU A 23 29.67 2.91 -5.38
N GLU A 24 29.63 2.43 -4.15
CA GLU A 24 29.95 1.03 -3.88
C GLU A 24 29.08 0.12 -4.76
N PRO A 25 29.59 -1.00 -5.23
CA PRO A 25 28.80 -1.96 -6.02
C PRO A 25 27.48 -2.32 -5.37
N VAL A 26 27.45 -2.40 -4.04
CA VAL A 26 26.27 -2.70 -3.21
C VAL A 26 25.17 -1.64 -3.38
N ASP A 27 25.52 -0.35 -3.49
CA ASP A 27 24.53 0.72 -3.69
C ASP A 27 23.83 0.58 -5.05
N LYS A 28 24.58 0.21 -6.08
CA LYS A 28 24.05 -0.04 -7.42
C LYS A 28 23.12 -1.25 -7.44
N GLU A 29 23.49 -2.30 -6.73
CA GLU A 29 22.68 -3.51 -6.60
C GLU A 29 21.38 -3.23 -5.81
N ALA A 30 21.47 -2.50 -4.70
CA ALA A 30 20.31 -2.09 -3.91
C ALA A 30 19.34 -1.26 -4.76
N TYR A 31 19.85 -0.30 -5.53
CA TYR A 31 19.04 0.51 -6.45
C TYR A 31 18.38 -0.35 -7.54
N ALA A 32 19.15 -1.23 -8.19
CA ALA A 32 18.61 -2.11 -9.23
C ALA A 32 17.48 -3.01 -8.68
N LYS A 33 17.66 -3.53 -7.47
CA LYS A 33 16.65 -4.31 -6.77
C LYS A 33 15.41 -3.49 -6.44
N ALA A 34 15.59 -2.29 -5.86
CA ALA A 34 14.50 -1.38 -5.54
C ALA A 34 13.68 -1.02 -6.80
N LYS A 35 14.36 -0.67 -7.88
CA LYS A 35 13.73 -0.37 -9.17
C LYS A 35 12.95 -1.56 -9.72
N SER A 36 13.51 -2.76 -9.67
CA SER A 36 12.80 -3.98 -10.09
C SER A 36 11.52 -4.21 -9.28
N LEU A 37 11.56 -3.97 -7.97
CA LEU A 37 10.39 -4.12 -7.09
C LEU A 37 9.31 -3.09 -7.42
N SER A 38 9.67 -1.82 -7.60
CA SER A 38 8.71 -0.73 -7.88
C SER A 38 7.98 -0.88 -9.23
N VAL A 39 8.59 -1.58 -10.19
CA VAL A 39 7.99 -1.81 -11.51
C VAL A 39 7.09 -3.04 -11.53
N LYS A 40 7.40 -4.07 -10.75
CA LYS A 40 6.68 -5.36 -10.78
C LYS A 40 5.31 -5.30 -10.12
N SER A 41 5.16 -4.48 -9.11
CA SER A 41 3.93 -4.38 -8.31
C SER A 41 3.85 -2.98 -7.68
N PRO A 42 2.65 -2.42 -7.50
CA PRO A 42 2.49 -1.18 -6.76
C PRO A 42 2.79 -1.45 -5.27
N LEU A 43 4.00 -1.04 -4.85
CA LEU A 43 4.50 -1.15 -3.47
C LEU A 43 4.68 0.23 -2.87
N SER A 44 4.50 0.35 -1.56
CA SER A 44 4.89 1.54 -0.83
C SER A 44 6.42 1.65 -0.69
N GLU A 45 6.92 2.85 -0.43
CA GLU A 45 8.33 3.06 -0.11
C GLU A 45 8.78 2.18 1.06
N GLN A 46 7.93 2.10 2.09
CA GLN A 46 8.21 1.30 3.29
C GLN A 46 8.27 -0.20 2.99
N GLN A 47 7.44 -0.71 2.09
CA GLN A 47 7.54 -2.11 1.67
C GLN A 47 8.84 -2.38 0.92
N ILE A 48 9.24 -1.50 0.00
CA ILE A 48 10.53 -1.63 -0.69
C ILE A 48 11.67 -1.60 0.33
N LYS A 49 11.64 -0.69 1.31
CA LYS A 49 12.61 -0.64 2.40
C LYS A 49 12.68 -1.97 3.15
N ILE A 50 11.53 -2.55 3.51
CA ILE A 50 11.45 -3.85 4.18
C ILE A 50 12.06 -4.96 3.33
N TYR A 51 11.76 -4.99 2.03
CA TYR A 51 12.35 -5.99 1.12
C TYR A 51 13.87 -5.88 1.01
N LEU A 52 14.41 -4.68 0.97
CA LEU A 52 15.84 -4.45 0.86
C LEU A 52 16.60 -4.82 2.15
N THR A 53 16.01 -4.53 3.32
CA THR A 53 16.69 -4.70 4.61
C THR A 53 16.46 -6.06 5.26
N LYS A 54 15.28 -6.67 5.08
CA LYS A 54 14.88 -7.89 5.80
C LYS A 54 14.90 -9.16 4.96
N TYR A 55 14.70 -9.04 3.64
CA TYR A 55 14.56 -10.18 2.76
C TYR A 55 15.67 -10.20 1.70
N GLY A 56 16.17 -11.37 1.40
CA GLY A 56 17.18 -11.55 0.36
C GLY A 56 18.56 -11.05 0.76
N SER A 57 19.12 -10.12 -0.01
CA SER A 57 20.50 -9.64 0.13
C SER A 57 20.79 -8.84 1.40
N ARG A 58 19.76 -8.40 2.13
CA ARG A 58 19.88 -7.63 3.38
C ARG A 58 20.85 -6.45 3.26
N TYR A 59 20.54 -5.54 2.37
CA TYR A 59 21.33 -4.32 2.20
C TYR A 59 21.39 -3.50 3.48
N SER A 60 22.48 -2.76 3.66
CA SER A 60 22.64 -1.82 4.76
C SER A 60 21.59 -0.69 4.69
N GLU A 61 21.37 -0.02 5.82
CA GLU A 61 20.49 1.16 5.88
C GLU A 61 20.94 2.24 4.88
N ASP A 62 22.26 2.51 4.78
CA ASP A 62 22.82 3.52 3.87
C ASP A 62 22.56 3.16 2.39
N ALA A 63 22.85 1.90 2.01
CA ALA A 63 22.58 1.42 0.64
C ALA A 63 21.09 1.44 0.30
N THR A 64 20.24 1.08 1.28
CA THR A 64 18.78 1.12 1.14
C THR A 64 18.29 2.56 0.96
N GLN A 65 18.74 3.49 1.80
CA GLN A 65 18.35 4.90 1.71
C GLN A 65 18.83 5.52 0.40
N TYR A 66 20.05 5.18 -0.03
CA TYR A 66 20.55 5.59 -1.35
C TYR A 66 19.60 5.10 -2.46
N ALA A 67 19.24 3.80 -2.42
CA ALA A 67 18.36 3.22 -3.43
C ALA A 67 16.99 3.91 -3.48
N LEU A 68 16.36 4.14 -2.33
CA LEU A 68 15.07 4.82 -2.22
C LEU A 68 15.14 6.27 -2.73
N ASN A 69 16.17 7.03 -2.36
CA ASN A 69 16.37 8.40 -2.82
C ASN A 69 16.60 8.52 -4.34
N LYS A 70 17.11 7.45 -4.96
CA LYS A 70 17.32 7.36 -6.40
C LYS A 70 16.07 6.93 -7.17
N LEU A 71 15.10 6.32 -6.50
CA LEU A 71 13.84 5.97 -7.13
C LEU A 71 13.06 7.25 -7.44
N ASN A 72 12.78 7.46 -8.71
CA ASN A 72 11.85 8.51 -9.13
C ASN A 72 10.46 7.90 -9.27
N VAL A 73 9.82 7.62 -8.12
CA VAL A 73 8.51 6.98 -8.02
C VAL A 73 7.53 7.94 -7.37
N ASP A 74 6.38 8.09 -7.97
CA ASP A 74 5.25 8.78 -7.35
C ASP A 74 4.52 7.78 -6.44
N TRP A 75 4.74 7.90 -5.13
CA TRP A 75 4.17 6.99 -4.14
C TRP A 75 2.65 7.14 -4.01
N LYS A 76 2.09 8.31 -4.31
CA LYS A 76 0.65 8.54 -4.36
C LYS A 76 0.02 7.74 -5.50
N GLU A 77 0.64 7.76 -6.68
CA GLU A 77 0.20 6.94 -7.81
C GLU A 77 0.36 5.45 -7.52
N GLN A 78 1.41 5.02 -6.82
CA GLN A 78 1.54 3.63 -6.38
C GLN A 78 0.40 3.23 -5.44
N ALA A 79 0.03 4.09 -4.50
CA ALA A 79 -1.11 3.86 -3.60
C ALA A 79 -2.43 3.76 -4.37
N LEU A 80 -2.65 4.63 -5.35
CA LEU A 80 -3.83 4.59 -6.23
C LEU A 80 -3.89 3.28 -7.03
N LEU A 81 -2.81 2.87 -7.64
CA LEU A 81 -2.73 1.58 -8.38
C LEU A 81 -2.99 0.40 -7.44
N LYS A 82 -2.45 0.44 -6.22
CA LYS A 82 -2.70 -0.58 -5.20
C LYS A 82 -4.18 -0.61 -4.79
N ALA A 83 -4.77 0.55 -4.50
CA ALA A 83 -6.19 0.65 -4.16
C ALA A 83 -7.09 0.06 -5.24
N LYS A 84 -6.83 0.38 -6.51
CA LYS A 84 -7.57 -0.18 -7.66
C LYS A 84 -7.41 -1.70 -7.78
N SER A 85 -6.25 -2.25 -7.42
CA SER A 85 -6.05 -3.71 -7.43
C SER A 85 -6.90 -4.45 -6.40
N TYR A 86 -7.45 -3.73 -5.42
CA TYR A 86 -8.36 -4.29 -4.41
C TYR A 86 -9.84 -4.21 -4.78
N GLN A 87 -10.19 -3.72 -5.96
CA GLN A 87 -11.59 -3.53 -6.40
C GLN A 87 -12.40 -4.84 -6.38
N GLU A 88 -11.78 -5.96 -6.73
CA GLU A 88 -12.43 -7.29 -6.71
C GLU A 88 -12.85 -7.75 -5.29
N PHE A 89 -12.28 -7.16 -4.25
CA PHE A 89 -12.59 -7.54 -2.87
C PHE A 89 -13.80 -6.81 -2.30
N HIS A 90 -14.31 -5.78 -2.99
CA HIS A 90 -15.45 -4.99 -2.57
C HIS A 90 -15.31 -4.50 -1.14
N TYR A 91 -14.21 -3.79 -0.85
CA TYR A 91 -13.98 -3.18 0.45
C TYR A 91 -14.83 -1.92 0.64
N SER A 92 -15.22 -1.64 1.88
CA SER A 92 -15.66 -0.30 2.27
C SER A 92 -14.49 0.68 2.22
N LYS A 93 -14.79 1.97 2.20
CA LYS A 93 -13.77 3.04 2.28
C LYS A 93 -12.83 2.82 3.47
N GLU A 94 -13.38 2.57 4.65
CA GLU A 94 -12.59 2.37 5.87
C GLU A 94 -11.69 1.14 5.77
N LYS A 95 -12.22 0.02 5.26
CA LYS A 95 -11.41 -1.20 5.07
C LYS A 95 -10.32 -1.03 4.03
N LEU A 96 -10.56 -0.31 2.97
CA LEU A 96 -9.53 -0.04 1.96
C LEU A 96 -8.41 0.84 2.53
N VAL A 97 -8.76 1.89 3.30
CA VAL A 97 -7.77 2.72 4.00
C VAL A 97 -6.96 1.89 4.99
N GLU A 98 -7.60 1.06 5.83
CA GLU A 98 -6.89 0.15 6.74
C GLU A 98 -5.94 -0.78 5.99
N GLN A 99 -6.36 -1.33 4.86
CA GLN A 99 -5.53 -2.21 4.04
C GLN A 99 -4.29 -1.47 3.51
N LEU A 100 -4.48 -0.28 2.94
CA LEU A 100 -3.38 0.53 2.39
C LEU A 100 -2.36 0.92 3.46
N ILE A 101 -2.81 1.32 4.66
CA ILE A 101 -1.92 1.80 5.72
C ILE A 101 -1.31 0.64 6.50
N ASN A 102 -2.12 -0.26 7.02
CA ASN A 102 -1.67 -1.27 7.98
C ASN A 102 -0.94 -2.45 7.31
N ILE A 103 -1.38 -2.83 6.12
CA ILE A 103 -0.82 -3.99 5.40
C ILE A 103 0.17 -3.53 4.33
N GLU A 104 -0.25 -2.63 3.47
CA GLU A 104 0.57 -2.16 2.34
C GLU A 104 1.58 -1.08 2.72
N LYS A 105 1.50 -0.55 3.96
CA LYS A 105 2.46 0.40 4.53
C LYS A 105 2.57 1.73 3.78
N PHE A 106 1.53 2.13 3.07
CA PHE A 106 1.42 3.49 2.56
C PHE A 106 1.20 4.47 3.71
N THR A 107 1.61 5.71 3.53
CA THR A 107 1.31 6.79 4.48
C THR A 107 -0.18 7.16 4.43
N GLN A 108 -0.66 7.87 5.45
CA GLN A 108 -2.03 8.39 5.47
C GLN A 108 -2.28 9.29 4.24
N GLU A 109 -1.35 10.19 3.91
CA GLU A 109 -1.48 11.10 2.78
C GLU A 109 -1.58 10.36 1.43
N GLU A 110 -0.78 9.30 1.24
CA GLU A 110 -0.83 8.46 0.04
C GLU A 110 -2.14 7.68 -0.06
N ALA A 111 -2.62 7.15 1.07
CA ALA A 111 -3.90 6.44 1.12
C ALA A 111 -5.07 7.40 0.85
N ASP A 112 -5.09 8.59 1.44
CA ASP A 112 -6.12 9.60 1.21
C ASP A 112 -6.17 10.01 -0.27
N TYR A 113 -5.03 10.26 -0.88
CA TYR A 113 -4.92 10.51 -2.31
C TYR A 113 -5.52 9.37 -3.14
N ALA A 114 -5.17 8.13 -2.83
CA ALA A 114 -5.68 6.96 -3.54
C ALA A 114 -7.20 6.82 -3.45
N ILE A 115 -7.77 7.13 -2.29
CA ILE A 115 -9.23 7.11 -2.08
C ILE A 115 -9.92 8.22 -2.86
N GLU A 116 -9.37 9.44 -2.86
CA GLU A 116 -9.94 10.59 -3.56
C GLU A 116 -9.88 10.44 -5.08
N GLN A 117 -8.74 9.96 -5.60
CA GLN A 117 -8.52 9.80 -7.05
C GLN A 117 -9.05 8.48 -7.61
N GLY A 118 -9.39 7.53 -6.74
CA GLY A 118 -9.84 6.19 -7.13
C GLY A 118 -11.22 6.15 -7.77
N ASN A 119 -12.05 7.15 -7.55
CA ASN A 119 -13.45 7.24 -8.03
C ASN A 119 -14.27 6.00 -7.65
N PHE A 120 -14.13 5.53 -6.41
CA PHE A 120 -14.88 4.39 -5.90
C PHE A 120 -16.33 4.75 -5.61
N ASP A 121 -17.27 3.94 -6.08
CA ASP A 121 -18.67 4.01 -5.68
C ASP A 121 -18.91 3.07 -4.48
N TRP A 122 -18.86 3.64 -3.27
CA TRP A 122 -18.97 2.87 -2.03
C TRP A 122 -20.33 2.19 -1.85
N LYS A 123 -21.41 2.76 -2.39
CA LYS A 123 -22.73 2.14 -2.40
C LYS A 123 -22.74 0.90 -3.29
N GLU A 124 -22.17 1.01 -4.49
CA GLU A 124 -22.04 -0.12 -5.41
C GLU A 124 -21.10 -1.21 -4.85
N GLU A 125 -20.00 -0.83 -4.19
CA GLU A 125 -19.14 -1.80 -3.51
C GLU A 125 -19.87 -2.53 -2.37
N ALA A 126 -20.75 -1.84 -1.63
CA ALA A 126 -21.59 -2.47 -0.62
C ALA A 126 -22.60 -3.45 -1.25
N VAL A 127 -23.22 -3.09 -2.39
CA VAL A 127 -24.12 -3.99 -3.13
C VAL A 127 -23.41 -5.26 -3.55
N LYS A 128 -22.24 -5.16 -4.18
CA LYS A 128 -21.45 -6.33 -4.60
C LYS A 128 -21.02 -7.19 -3.41
N LYS A 129 -20.66 -6.57 -2.29
CA LYS A 129 -20.34 -7.29 -1.08
C LYS A 129 -21.53 -8.02 -0.49
N ALA A 130 -22.73 -7.42 -0.53
CA ALA A 130 -23.97 -8.05 -0.11
C ALA A 130 -24.30 -9.28 -0.97
N GLU A 131 -24.24 -9.14 -2.28
CA GLU A 131 -24.46 -10.24 -3.22
C GLU A 131 -23.46 -11.39 -3.01
N PHE A 132 -22.18 -11.05 -2.78
CA PHE A 132 -21.15 -12.04 -2.45
C PHE A 132 -21.53 -12.88 -1.20
N TYR A 133 -22.04 -12.23 -0.16
CA TYR A 133 -22.47 -12.95 1.04
C TYR A 133 -23.72 -13.81 0.83
N ALA A 134 -24.68 -13.32 0.06
CA ALA A 134 -25.90 -14.06 -0.26
C ALA A 134 -25.60 -15.30 -1.12
N ASN A 135 -24.66 -15.20 -2.04
CA ASN A 135 -24.20 -16.34 -2.86
C ASN A 135 -23.50 -17.44 -2.04
N GLY A 136 -23.01 -17.11 -0.86
CA GLY A 136 -22.37 -18.06 0.07
C GLY A 136 -23.33 -18.87 0.93
N GLY A 137 -24.63 -18.63 0.82
CA GLY A 137 -25.68 -19.35 1.58
C GLY A 137 -26.78 -18.43 2.12
N LYS A 138 -27.77 -19.03 2.75
CA LYS A 138 -28.93 -18.28 3.32
C LYS A 138 -28.48 -17.26 4.35
N ILE A 139 -28.93 -16.03 4.18
CA ILE A 139 -28.66 -14.93 5.11
C ILE A 139 -29.90 -14.04 5.23
N THR A 140 -30.24 -13.62 6.46
CA THR A 140 -31.33 -12.66 6.65
C THR A 140 -30.84 -11.23 6.43
N LYS A 141 -31.77 -10.29 6.16
CA LYS A 141 -31.47 -8.87 5.99
C LYS A 141 -30.73 -8.31 7.20
N GLU A 142 -31.16 -8.64 8.41
CA GLU A 142 -30.58 -8.17 9.67
C GLU A 142 -29.12 -8.65 9.82
N LYS A 143 -28.88 -9.94 9.56
CA LYS A 143 -27.53 -10.50 9.61
C LYS A 143 -26.61 -9.93 8.53
N LEU A 144 -27.14 -9.68 7.34
CA LEU A 144 -26.36 -9.08 6.26
C LEU A 144 -26.02 -7.63 6.60
N LEU A 145 -26.98 -6.86 7.12
CA LEU A 145 -26.76 -5.50 7.59
C LEU A 145 -25.67 -5.45 8.67
N GLU A 146 -25.76 -6.31 9.67
CA GLU A 146 -24.75 -6.45 10.72
C GLU A 146 -23.36 -6.76 10.10
N LYS A 147 -23.29 -7.71 9.17
CA LYS A 147 -22.02 -8.06 8.50
C LYS A 147 -21.41 -6.89 7.74
N LEU A 148 -22.22 -6.15 7.01
CA LEU A 148 -21.75 -5.00 6.22
C LEU A 148 -21.27 -3.87 7.14
N VAL A 149 -22.02 -3.52 8.17
CA VAL A 149 -21.69 -2.40 9.06
C VAL A 149 -20.57 -2.78 10.05
N VAL A 150 -20.76 -3.85 10.82
CA VAL A 150 -19.86 -4.17 11.94
C VAL A 150 -18.55 -4.78 11.44
N TYR A 151 -18.61 -5.75 10.54
CA TYR A 151 -17.42 -6.51 10.13
C TYR A 151 -16.74 -5.95 8.88
N ARG A 152 -17.53 -5.34 7.97
CA ARG A 152 -16.98 -4.78 6.72
C ARG A 152 -16.84 -3.27 6.73
N LYS A 153 -17.36 -2.63 7.78
CA LYS A 153 -17.20 -1.19 8.05
C LYS A 153 -17.76 -0.28 6.93
N PHE A 154 -18.80 -0.76 6.24
CA PHE A 154 -19.61 0.13 5.45
C PHE A 154 -20.41 1.05 6.38
N THR A 155 -20.73 2.25 5.92
CA THR A 155 -21.65 3.11 6.66
C THR A 155 -23.04 2.49 6.71
N GLN A 156 -23.85 2.92 7.67
CA GLN A 156 -25.24 2.46 7.77
C GLN A 156 -25.99 2.72 6.47
N GLU A 157 -25.82 3.92 5.88
CA GLU A 157 -26.45 4.33 4.62
C GLU A 157 -26.03 3.42 3.44
N GLU A 158 -24.74 3.12 3.30
CA GLU A 158 -24.21 2.24 2.26
C GLU A 158 -24.75 0.81 2.40
N ALA A 159 -24.83 0.31 3.63
CA ALA A 159 -25.31 -1.03 3.90
C ALA A 159 -26.84 -1.15 3.69
N GLU A 160 -27.63 -0.18 4.09
CA GLU A 160 -29.07 -0.12 3.82
C GLU A 160 -29.33 -0.04 2.31
N TYR A 161 -28.59 0.83 1.61
CA TYR A 161 -28.65 0.89 0.15
C TYR A 161 -28.35 -0.47 -0.49
N ALA A 162 -27.35 -1.19 0.00
CA ALA A 162 -27.01 -2.52 -0.50
C ALA A 162 -28.13 -3.54 -0.27
N ILE A 163 -28.80 -3.52 0.90
CA ILE A 163 -29.95 -4.41 1.19
C ILE A 163 -31.11 -4.17 0.23
N GLU A 164 -31.33 -2.91 -0.18
CA GLU A 164 -32.43 -2.54 -1.07
C GLU A 164 -32.14 -2.84 -2.55
N HIS A 165 -30.87 -2.75 -2.98
CA HIS A 165 -30.49 -2.79 -4.40
C HIS A 165 -29.77 -4.08 -4.82
N ALA A 166 -29.26 -4.87 -3.88
CA ALA A 166 -28.62 -6.15 -4.21
C ALA A 166 -29.62 -7.16 -4.75
N LYS A 167 -29.20 -7.91 -5.76
CA LYS A 167 -30.02 -8.98 -6.36
C LYS A 167 -29.97 -10.23 -5.49
N ILE A 168 -30.73 -10.21 -4.40
CA ILE A 168 -30.76 -11.29 -3.42
C ILE A 168 -32.19 -11.85 -3.34
N ASP A 169 -32.30 -13.16 -3.47
CA ASP A 169 -33.56 -13.87 -3.20
C ASP A 169 -33.69 -14.08 -1.68
N TRP A 170 -34.54 -13.28 -1.06
CA TRP A 170 -34.75 -13.30 0.39
C TRP A 170 -35.72 -14.41 0.88
N ASP A 171 -36.43 -15.05 -0.05
CA ASP A 171 -37.47 -16.03 0.21
C ASP A 171 -36.95 -17.49 0.16
N ASN A 172 -35.69 -17.65 -0.24
CA ASN A 172 -35.04 -18.96 -0.40
C ASN A 172 -34.24 -19.43 0.81
#